data_e368c8acc589a9246d1cce9dd67404b1
#
_entry.id   e368c8acc589a9246d1cce9dd67404b1
#
_cell.length_a   1.000
_cell.length_b   1.000
_cell.length_c   1.000
_cell.angle_alpha   90.00
_cell.angle_beta   90.00
_cell.angle_gamma   90.00
#
_symmetry.space_group_name_H-M   'P 1'
#
loop_
_entity.id
_entity.type
_entity.pdbx_description
1 polymer ?
#
loop_
_entity_poly.entity_id
_entity_poly.type
_entity_poly.pdbx_seq_one_letter_code
_entity_poly.pdbx_strand_id
1 'polypeptide(L)'
;MVERSSIILRDTNYYVVAPGDSLYSIAWRFDTQAKLLAEYNEIDSPYLIQPGWRLSLWSKNTRLSDKKHNNKVKKSIRRPETQGRDSPKPVVQRYTGAWRWPVEAVVTRPFGSGNKGIDYVLARGQTIHAAAKGLVVYTGPGLGGYRNLVIVKHDASYLSAYGINTDYVVAEGDAVGPDKGIARVLSSANNGGKFHFEVRREGKPVNPHQLVSTR
;
A
#
# COMPACT_ATOMS: atom_id res chain seq x y z
N MET A 1 -19.75 -18.06 -12.68
CA MET A 1 -19.35 -17.90 -11.26
C MET A 1 -17.99 -18.56 -11.12
N VAL A 2 -16.90 -17.81 -11.25
CA VAL A 2 -15.53 -18.34 -11.13
C VAL A 2 -14.98 -17.78 -9.84
N GLU A 3 -14.95 -18.61 -8.80
CA GLU A 3 -14.22 -18.34 -7.56
C GLU A 3 -12.75 -18.12 -7.89
N ARG A 4 -12.28 -16.87 -7.77
CA ARG A 4 -10.86 -16.58 -7.71
C ARG A 4 -10.38 -16.93 -6.29
N SER A 5 -10.21 -18.21 -6.05
CA SER A 5 -9.47 -18.69 -4.89
C SER A 5 -8.04 -18.15 -4.99
N SER A 6 -7.74 -17.14 -4.20
CA SER A 6 -6.36 -16.78 -3.90
C SER A 6 -5.72 -18.00 -3.24
N ILE A 7 -4.97 -18.77 -4.00
CA ILE A 7 -4.18 -19.88 -3.49
C ILE A 7 -3.10 -19.28 -2.59
N ILE A 8 -3.43 -19.11 -1.31
CA ILE A 8 -2.44 -18.92 -0.26
C ILE A 8 -1.85 -20.31 -0.03
N LEU A 9 -0.85 -20.67 -0.79
CA LEU A 9 -0.01 -21.81 -0.48
C LEU A 9 0.82 -21.40 0.76
N ARG A 10 0.39 -21.88 1.92
CA ARG A 10 0.99 -21.61 3.23
C ARG A 10 2.45 -22.07 3.37
N ASP A 11 3.05 -22.56 2.31
CA ASP A 11 4.42 -23.12 2.31
C ASP A 11 5.35 -22.48 1.27
N THR A 12 4.92 -21.42 0.58
CA THR A 12 5.73 -20.75 -0.41
C THR A 12 6.14 -19.36 0.06
N ASN A 13 7.44 -19.16 0.24
CA ASN A 13 8.05 -17.86 0.57
C ASN A 13 7.95 -16.84 -0.58
N TYR A 14 7.09 -17.03 -1.54
CA TYR A 14 6.94 -16.16 -2.71
C TYR A 14 5.48 -15.97 -3.12
N TYR A 15 5.23 -14.90 -3.81
CA TYR A 15 3.96 -14.55 -4.45
C TYR A 15 4.11 -14.49 -5.96
N VAL A 16 3.13 -15.00 -6.71
CA VAL A 16 3.07 -14.84 -8.17
C VAL A 16 2.21 -13.64 -8.50
N VAL A 17 2.81 -12.66 -9.19
CA VAL A 17 2.14 -11.42 -9.57
C VAL A 17 0.95 -11.72 -10.47
N ALA A 18 -0.23 -11.25 -10.07
CA ALA A 18 -1.46 -11.37 -10.86
C ALA A 18 -1.68 -10.12 -11.75
N PRO A 19 -2.46 -10.23 -12.83
CA PRO A 19 -2.89 -9.05 -13.58
C PRO A 19 -3.58 -8.02 -12.69
N GLY A 20 -3.15 -6.75 -12.77
CA GLY A 20 -3.66 -5.65 -11.96
C GLY A 20 -3.00 -5.51 -10.59
N ASP A 21 -2.00 -6.32 -10.25
CA ASP A 21 -1.19 -6.09 -9.07
C ASP A 21 -0.18 -4.96 -9.31
N SER A 22 0.09 -4.21 -8.24
CA SER A 22 1.28 -3.36 -8.11
C SER A 22 2.12 -3.83 -6.93
N LEU A 23 3.39 -3.40 -6.87
CA LEU A 23 4.22 -3.72 -5.71
C LEU A 23 3.62 -3.18 -4.40
N TYR A 24 2.90 -2.06 -4.47
CA TYR A 24 2.18 -1.48 -3.34
C TYR A 24 0.99 -2.33 -2.90
N SER A 25 0.17 -2.84 -3.83
CA SER A 25 -0.98 -3.70 -3.50
C SER A 25 -0.53 -5.05 -2.91
N ILE A 26 0.56 -5.62 -3.43
CA ILE A 26 1.15 -6.85 -2.91
C ILE A 26 1.73 -6.60 -1.51
N ALA A 27 2.51 -5.54 -1.32
CA ALA A 27 3.04 -5.18 -0.01
C ALA A 27 1.93 -4.93 1.01
N TRP A 28 0.84 -4.29 0.58
CA TRP A 28 -0.35 -4.10 1.40
C TRP A 28 -0.99 -5.43 1.83
N ARG A 29 -1.15 -6.36 0.89
CA ARG A 29 -1.71 -7.69 1.16
C ARG A 29 -0.93 -8.49 2.19
N PHE A 30 0.40 -8.36 2.18
CA PHE A 30 1.31 -9.12 3.05
C PHE A 30 1.84 -8.33 4.26
N ASP A 31 1.22 -7.19 4.60
CA ASP A 31 1.58 -6.35 5.75
C ASP A 31 3.07 -5.95 5.80
N THR A 32 3.64 -5.65 4.61
CA THR A 32 5.04 -5.25 4.44
C THR A 32 5.14 -3.89 3.74
N GLN A 33 6.35 -3.39 3.55
CA GLN A 33 6.63 -2.17 2.80
C GLN A 33 6.94 -2.52 1.34
N ALA A 34 6.41 -1.73 0.39
CA ALA A 34 6.76 -1.88 -1.03
C ALA A 34 8.27 -1.74 -1.27
N LYS A 35 8.93 -0.86 -0.52
CA LYS A 35 10.39 -0.69 -0.58
C LYS A 35 11.14 -1.95 -0.16
N LEU A 36 10.77 -2.59 0.96
CA LEU A 36 11.37 -3.84 1.41
C LEU A 36 11.11 -4.98 0.43
N LEU A 37 9.88 -5.06 -0.09
CA LEU A 37 9.52 -6.06 -1.10
C LEU A 37 10.34 -5.86 -2.38
N ALA A 38 10.60 -4.61 -2.78
CA ALA A 38 11.48 -4.27 -3.90
C ALA A 38 12.92 -4.72 -3.64
N GLU A 39 13.45 -4.40 -2.46
CA GLU A 39 14.81 -4.79 -2.05
C GLU A 39 15.01 -6.31 -2.04
N TYR A 40 14.03 -7.09 -1.55
CA TYR A 40 14.09 -8.56 -1.54
C TYR A 40 14.12 -9.17 -2.93
N ASN A 41 13.61 -8.45 -3.93
CA ASN A 41 13.43 -8.90 -5.31
C ASN A 41 14.32 -8.16 -6.31
N GLU A 42 15.21 -7.26 -5.83
CA GLU A 42 16.12 -6.48 -6.67
C GLU A 42 15.37 -5.64 -7.73
N ILE A 43 14.23 -5.06 -7.30
CA ILE A 43 13.36 -4.23 -8.15
C ILE A 43 13.65 -2.76 -7.89
N ASP A 44 14.12 -2.04 -8.89
CA ASP A 44 14.40 -0.62 -8.81
C ASP A 44 13.12 0.23 -8.91
N SER A 45 13.20 1.48 -8.40
CA SER A 45 12.15 2.49 -8.63
C SER A 45 12.02 2.75 -10.14
N PRO A 46 10.82 2.85 -10.68
CA PRO A 46 9.51 3.07 -10.03
C PRO A 46 8.74 1.79 -9.62
N TYR A 47 9.41 0.69 -9.34
CA TYR A 47 8.82 -0.56 -8.84
C TYR A 47 7.88 -1.25 -9.84
N LEU A 48 8.26 -1.25 -11.11
CA LEU A 48 7.50 -1.93 -12.15
C LEU A 48 7.59 -3.44 -12.01
N ILE A 49 6.46 -4.11 -12.04
CA ILE A 49 6.33 -5.56 -11.99
C ILE A 49 5.42 -6.05 -13.12
N GLN A 50 5.57 -7.32 -13.49
CA GLN A 50 4.76 -7.92 -14.55
C GLN A 50 4.02 -9.16 -14.04
N PRO A 51 2.80 -9.41 -14.54
CA PRO A 51 2.08 -10.64 -14.25
C PRO A 51 2.93 -11.87 -14.53
N GLY A 52 2.86 -12.83 -13.62
CA GLY A 52 3.64 -14.07 -13.68
C GLY A 52 5.00 -14.00 -12.98
N TRP A 53 5.51 -12.84 -12.61
CA TRP A 53 6.73 -12.76 -11.80
C TRP A 53 6.54 -13.41 -10.43
N ARG A 54 7.60 -14.02 -9.92
CA ARG A 54 7.63 -14.62 -8.59
C ARG A 54 8.39 -13.70 -7.66
N LEU A 55 7.69 -13.09 -6.72
CA LEU A 55 8.28 -12.18 -5.74
C LEU A 55 8.51 -12.90 -4.41
N SER A 56 9.73 -12.85 -3.91
CA SER A 56 10.04 -13.28 -2.54
C SER A 56 9.38 -12.33 -1.55
N LEU A 57 8.60 -12.85 -0.63
CA LEU A 57 7.91 -12.05 0.40
C LEU A 57 8.79 -11.73 1.61
N TRP A 58 9.95 -12.41 1.73
CA TRP A 58 10.86 -12.31 2.86
C TRP A 58 12.30 -12.18 2.39
N SER A 59 13.16 -11.58 3.22
CA SER A 59 14.59 -11.53 2.94
C SER A 59 15.17 -12.93 2.81
N LYS A 60 15.97 -13.18 1.77
CA LYS A 60 16.71 -14.42 1.58
C LYS A 60 17.69 -14.71 2.75
N ASN A 61 18.03 -13.69 3.55
CA ASN A 61 18.97 -13.79 4.67
C ASN A 61 18.36 -14.27 6.00
N THR A 62 17.06 -14.53 6.09
CA THR A 62 16.45 -15.00 7.34
C THR A 62 16.66 -16.49 7.61
N ARG A 63 17.46 -17.19 6.80
CA ARG A 63 17.81 -18.62 6.99
C ARG A 63 19.21 -18.88 7.57
N LEU A 64 19.91 -17.88 8.09
CA LEU A 64 21.26 -18.09 8.63
C LEU A 64 21.49 -17.37 9.96
N SER A 65 20.75 -17.78 10.98
CA SER A 65 21.21 -17.68 12.35
C SER A 65 21.50 -19.08 12.90
N ASP A 66 22.31 -19.89 12.19
CA ASP A 66 23.06 -21.01 12.76
C ASP A 66 24.04 -21.51 11.71
N LYS A 67 25.21 -20.87 11.63
CA LYS A 67 26.51 -21.55 11.49
C LYS A 67 27.64 -20.53 11.42
N LYS A 68 28.47 -20.63 12.43
CA LYS A 68 29.79 -20.00 12.56
C LYS A 68 30.68 -20.24 11.32
N HIS A 69 31.42 -19.20 10.98
CA HIS A 69 32.78 -19.21 10.41
C HIS A 69 33.06 -20.03 9.13
N ASN A 70 33.39 -19.40 8.03
CA ASN A 70 34.79 -19.28 7.64
C ASN A 70 35.02 -18.29 6.48
N ASN A 71 36.10 -17.58 6.63
CA ASN A 71 36.78 -16.72 5.68
C ASN A 71 37.11 -17.44 4.38
N LYS A 72 36.93 -16.82 3.19
CA LYS A 72 38.05 -16.43 2.30
C LYS A 72 37.58 -16.12 0.87
N VAL A 73 38.17 -15.06 0.41
CA VAL A 73 38.70 -14.80 -0.94
C VAL A 73 37.83 -14.02 -1.91
N LYS A 74 38.28 -12.75 -1.99
CA LYS A 74 38.20 -11.77 -3.07
C LYS A 74 38.30 -12.38 -4.48
N LYS A 75 37.44 -11.89 -5.37
CA LYS A 75 37.91 -11.55 -6.72
C LYS A 75 37.16 -10.33 -7.25
N SER A 76 37.90 -9.24 -7.30
CA SER A 76 37.50 -7.98 -7.91
C SER A 76 37.35 -8.16 -9.41
N ILE A 77 36.19 -7.78 -9.95
CA ILE A 77 36.09 -7.42 -11.36
C ILE A 77 35.83 -5.91 -11.39
N ARG A 78 36.88 -5.17 -11.74
CA ARG A 78 36.83 -3.74 -12.04
C ARG A 78 35.91 -3.52 -13.23
N ARG A 79 34.86 -2.75 -13.05
CA ARG A 79 34.08 -2.13 -14.12
C ARG A 79 34.55 -0.68 -14.25
N PRO A 80 34.69 -0.14 -15.48
CA PRO A 80 35.21 1.22 -15.68
C PRO A 80 34.29 2.27 -15.05
N GLU A 81 34.91 3.22 -14.35
CA GLU A 81 34.29 4.45 -13.86
C GLU A 81 33.82 5.27 -15.07
N THR A 82 32.52 5.42 -15.20
CA THR A 82 31.94 6.54 -15.90
C THR A 82 31.55 7.58 -14.86
N GLN A 83 32.21 8.71 -14.98
CA GLN A 83 32.07 9.88 -14.13
C GLN A 83 30.62 10.36 -13.99
N GLY A 84 30.30 10.67 -12.79
CA GLY A 84 29.23 11.34 -12.13
C GLY A 84 28.24 12.16 -12.94
N ARG A 85 27.00 11.87 -12.60
CA ARG A 85 26.02 12.92 -12.37
C ARG A 85 25.46 12.64 -10.97
N ASP A 86 25.77 13.54 -10.05
CA ASP A 86 25.11 13.60 -8.74
C ASP A 86 23.61 13.70 -8.96
N SER A 87 22.94 12.56 -8.96
CA SER A 87 21.51 12.52 -8.77
C SER A 87 21.26 12.89 -7.32
N PRO A 88 20.49 13.94 -7.02
CA PRO A 88 20.20 14.30 -5.65
C PRO A 88 19.58 13.08 -4.96
N LYS A 89 20.20 12.65 -3.86
CA LYS A 89 19.61 11.63 -2.97
C LYS A 89 18.19 12.10 -2.64
N PRO A 90 17.16 11.26 -2.80
CA PRO A 90 15.81 11.67 -2.45
C PRO A 90 15.82 12.08 -0.97
N VAL A 91 15.63 13.36 -0.73
CA VAL A 91 15.38 13.89 0.61
C VAL A 91 14.09 13.23 1.08
N VAL A 92 14.20 12.34 2.06
CA VAL A 92 13.05 11.71 2.70
C VAL A 92 12.34 12.81 3.49
N GLN A 93 11.50 13.58 2.81
CA GLN A 93 10.64 14.54 3.47
C GLN A 93 9.65 13.75 4.33
N ARG A 94 9.78 13.93 5.66
CA ARG A 94 8.74 13.46 6.59
C ARG A 94 7.47 14.22 6.28
N TYR A 95 6.36 13.50 6.15
CA TYR A 95 5.06 14.13 6.00
C TYR A 95 4.73 14.96 7.25
N THR A 96 4.71 16.27 7.08
CA THR A 96 4.37 17.26 8.13
C THR A 96 2.99 17.88 7.90
N GLY A 97 2.26 17.41 6.89
CA GLY A 97 0.95 17.95 6.53
C GLY A 97 -0.15 17.50 7.51
N ALA A 98 -1.21 18.31 7.56
CA ALA A 98 -2.39 17.95 8.35
C ALA A 98 -3.15 16.77 7.75
N TRP A 99 -3.53 15.82 8.61
CA TRP A 99 -4.45 14.75 8.30
C TRP A 99 -5.87 15.20 8.57
N ARG A 100 -6.82 14.79 7.71
CA ARG A 100 -8.25 15.01 7.87
C ARG A 100 -8.99 13.70 7.73
N TRP A 101 -10.16 13.61 8.34
CA TRP A 101 -11.04 12.47 8.11
C TRP A 101 -11.45 12.45 6.64
N PRO A 102 -11.40 11.28 5.98
CA PRO A 102 -11.73 11.15 4.55
C PRO A 102 -13.22 11.39 4.28
N VAL A 103 -14.06 11.26 5.30
CA VAL A 103 -15.50 11.46 5.24
C VAL A 103 -16.03 11.69 6.65
N GLU A 104 -17.13 12.43 6.76
CA GLU A 104 -17.94 12.51 7.97
C GLU A 104 -19.11 11.52 7.85
N ALA A 105 -19.03 10.40 8.57
CA ALA A 105 -20.00 9.32 8.48
C ALA A 105 -20.01 8.46 9.75
N VAL A 106 -21.03 7.61 9.85
CA VAL A 106 -21.16 6.69 10.98
C VAL A 106 -20.07 5.62 10.92
N VAL A 107 -19.29 5.54 12.00
CA VAL A 107 -18.32 4.45 12.22
C VAL A 107 -19.09 3.20 12.63
N THR A 108 -18.90 2.13 11.87
CA THR A 108 -19.52 0.81 12.16
C THR A 108 -18.56 -0.14 12.85
N ARG A 109 -17.26 0.03 12.62
CA ARG A 109 -16.23 -0.76 13.28
C ARG A 109 -14.96 0.08 13.47
N PRO A 110 -14.57 0.39 14.71
CA PRO A 110 -13.38 1.19 14.98
C PRO A 110 -12.09 0.38 14.75
N PHE A 111 -10.96 1.09 14.75
CA PHE A 111 -9.63 0.49 14.75
C PHE A 111 -9.42 -0.38 16.00
N GLY A 112 -8.76 -1.52 15.84
CA GLY A 112 -8.52 -2.47 16.93
C GLY A 112 -9.42 -3.69 16.84
N SER A 113 -9.32 -4.61 17.81
CA SER A 113 -10.10 -5.88 17.85
C SER A 113 -10.09 -6.64 16.51
N GLY A 114 -8.89 -6.73 15.88
CA GLY A 114 -8.71 -7.38 14.57
C GLY A 114 -9.08 -6.52 13.36
N ASN A 115 -9.53 -5.26 13.55
CA ASN A 115 -9.71 -4.29 12.47
C ASN A 115 -8.46 -3.42 12.32
N LYS A 116 -7.86 -3.42 11.14
CA LYS A 116 -6.63 -2.68 10.82
C LYS A 116 -6.87 -1.21 10.47
N GLY A 117 -8.13 -0.82 10.34
CA GLY A 117 -8.58 0.54 10.00
C GLY A 117 -9.89 0.88 10.67
N ILE A 118 -10.68 1.73 10.04
CA ILE A 118 -12.00 2.15 10.50
C ILE A 118 -13.00 1.87 9.38
N ASP A 119 -14.10 1.20 9.72
CA ASP A 119 -15.17 0.90 8.78
C ASP A 119 -16.32 1.90 8.96
N TYR A 120 -16.87 2.33 7.84
CA TYR A 120 -17.97 3.29 7.76
C TYR A 120 -19.11 2.75 6.91
N VAL A 121 -20.30 3.27 7.13
CA VAL A 121 -21.42 3.21 6.20
C VAL A 121 -21.74 4.60 5.72
N LEU A 122 -21.74 4.76 4.41
CA LEU A 122 -21.94 6.02 3.71
C LEU A 122 -23.31 6.07 3.05
N ALA A 123 -23.90 7.25 3.07
CA ALA A 123 -25.11 7.54 2.31
C ALA A 123 -24.81 7.79 0.83
N ARG A 124 -25.82 7.63 -0.02
CA ARG A 124 -25.73 8.02 -1.42
C ARG A 124 -25.36 9.50 -1.56
N GLY A 125 -24.45 9.78 -2.47
CA GLY A 125 -23.98 11.14 -2.76
C GLY A 125 -22.78 11.59 -1.94
N GLN A 126 -22.44 10.91 -0.83
CA GLN A 126 -21.25 11.25 -0.05
C GLN A 126 -19.98 11.01 -0.86
N THR A 127 -19.03 11.93 -0.70
CA THR A 127 -17.71 11.86 -1.34
C THR A 127 -16.67 11.46 -0.30
N ILE A 128 -15.82 10.51 -0.68
CA ILE A 128 -14.63 10.12 0.08
C ILE A 128 -13.46 10.94 -0.45
N HIS A 129 -12.74 11.64 0.43
CA HIS A 129 -11.60 12.49 0.11
C HIS A 129 -10.27 11.82 0.50
N ALA A 130 -9.16 12.28 -0.08
CA ALA A 130 -7.86 11.89 0.44
C ALA A 130 -7.67 12.46 1.85
N ALA A 131 -7.21 11.62 2.78
CA ALA A 131 -7.03 12.05 4.17
C ALA A 131 -5.86 13.03 4.34
N ALA A 132 -4.92 13.05 3.40
CA ALA A 132 -3.75 13.92 3.40
C ALA A 132 -3.19 14.08 1.98
N LYS A 133 -2.29 15.05 1.77
CA LYS A 133 -1.59 15.20 0.48
C LYS A 133 -0.76 13.96 0.17
N GLY A 134 -0.73 13.54 -1.08
CA GLY A 134 0.04 12.38 -1.52
C GLY A 134 -0.12 12.08 -3.01
N LEU A 135 0.44 10.95 -3.39
CA LEU A 135 0.40 10.40 -4.74
C LEU A 135 -0.39 9.09 -4.73
N VAL A 136 -1.33 8.91 -5.63
CA VAL A 136 -2.03 7.64 -5.83
C VAL A 136 -1.04 6.63 -6.40
N VAL A 137 -0.80 5.53 -5.68
CA VAL A 137 0.16 4.48 -6.05
C VAL A 137 -0.50 3.15 -6.38
N TYR A 138 -1.81 3.07 -6.22
CA TYR A 138 -2.62 1.93 -6.62
C TYR A 138 -4.08 2.31 -6.77
N THR A 139 -4.68 1.85 -7.86
CA THR A 139 -6.14 1.81 -8.07
C THR A 139 -6.50 0.48 -8.71
N GLY A 140 -7.36 -0.30 -8.09
CA GLY A 140 -7.69 -1.60 -8.66
C GLY A 140 -8.57 -2.46 -7.76
N PRO A 141 -8.59 -3.78 -8.00
CA PRO A 141 -9.39 -4.72 -7.24
C PRO A 141 -9.15 -4.61 -5.74
N GLY A 142 -10.22 -4.58 -4.97
CA GLY A 142 -10.18 -4.47 -3.53
C GLY A 142 -9.76 -5.76 -2.82
N LEU A 143 -9.50 -5.63 -1.54
CA LEU A 143 -9.14 -6.71 -0.62
C LEU A 143 -10.15 -6.77 0.53
N GLY A 144 -10.26 -7.92 1.19
CA GLY A 144 -11.07 -8.03 2.42
C GLY A 144 -12.57 -7.82 2.23
N GLY A 145 -13.11 -8.09 1.03
CA GLY A 145 -14.55 -7.95 0.76
C GLY A 145 -14.97 -6.60 0.16
N TYR A 146 -14.03 -5.73 -0.13
CA TYR A 146 -14.25 -4.49 -0.88
C TYR A 146 -14.03 -4.72 -2.38
N ARG A 147 -14.85 -4.07 -3.23
CA ARG A 147 -14.76 -4.20 -4.68
C ARG A 147 -13.52 -3.52 -5.23
N ASN A 148 -13.22 -2.35 -4.72
CA ASN A 148 -12.13 -1.51 -5.18
C ASN A 148 -11.23 -1.08 -4.01
N LEU A 149 -9.97 -0.81 -4.32
CA LEU A 149 -8.97 -0.28 -3.39
C LEU A 149 -8.21 0.85 -4.06
N VAL A 150 -8.08 1.97 -3.36
CA VAL A 150 -7.15 3.05 -3.70
C VAL A 150 -6.11 3.15 -2.61
N ILE A 151 -4.83 3.25 -2.98
CA ILE A 151 -3.73 3.48 -2.04
C ILE A 151 -3.06 4.81 -2.39
N VAL A 152 -2.90 5.66 -1.39
CA VAL A 152 -2.21 6.95 -1.49
C VAL A 152 -0.93 6.90 -0.67
N LYS A 153 0.20 7.24 -1.30
CA LYS A 153 1.50 7.41 -0.65
C LYS A 153 1.68 8.87 -0.26
N HIS A 154 1.90 9.12 1.03
CA HIS A 154 2.07 10.47 1.57
C HIS A 154 3.54 10.87 1.69
N ASP A 155 4.38 9.93 2.12
CA ASP A 155 5.83 10.08 2.18
C ASP A 155 6.54 8.70 2.10
N ALA A 156 7.77 8.62 2.58
CA ALA A 156 8.51 7.36 2.61
C ALA A 156 7.93 6.34 3.61
N SER A 157 7.20 6.81 4.63
CA SER A 157 6.75 6.00 5.77
C SER A 157 5.24 5.77 5.76
N TYR A 158 4.44 6.75 5.29
CA TYR A 158 2.98 6.72 5.43
C TYR A 158 2.26 6.41 4.13
N LEU A 159 1.35 5.46 4.22
CA LEU A 159 0.35 5.14 3.20
C LEU A 159 -1.05 5.24 3.81
N SER A 160 -2.04 5.65 3.04
CA SER A 160 -3.45 5.44 3.37
C SER A 160 -4.13 4.60 2.30
N ALA A 161 -5.12 3.80 2.71
CA ALA A 161 -5.90 2.95 1.84
C ALA A 161 -7.39 3.17 2.04
N TYR A 162 -8.10 3.06 0.95
CA TYR A 162 -9.52 3.34 0.80
C TYR A 162 -10.17 2.14 0.13
N GLY A 163 -10.69 1.20 0.95
CA GLY A 163 -11.48 0.06 0.49
C GLY A 163 -12.92 0.50 0.26
N ILE A 164 -13.42 0.42 -0.95
CA ILE A 164 -14.70 0.99 -1.37
C ILE A 164 -15.52 0.01 -2.22
N ASN A 165 -16.84 0.11 -2.13
CA ASN A 165 -17.77 -0.67 -2.95
C ASN A 165 -18.45 0.18 -4.05
N THR A 166 -17.95 1.38 -4.27
CA THR A 166 -18.31 2.28 -5.37
C THR A 166 -17.11 2.48 -6.30
N ASP A 167 -17.31 3.18 -7.41
CA ASP A 167 -16.22 3.49 -8.32
C ASP A 167 -15.37 4.64 -7.78
N TYR A 168 -14.08 4.60 -8.07
CA TYR A 168 -13.13 5.68 -7.77
C TYR A 168 -13.01 6.62 -8.99
N VAL A 169 -12.57 7.86 -8.71
CA VAL A 169 -12.45 8.94 -9.72
C VAL A 169 -11.00 9.45 -9.87
N VAL A 170 -10.04 8.66 -9.39
CA VAL A 170 -8.61 8.95 -9.46
C VAL A 170 -7.87 7.83 -10.20
N ALA A 171 -6.70 8.12 -10.72
CA ALA A 171 -5.81 7.17 -11.38
C ALA A 171 -4.46 7.09 -10.66
N GLU A 172 -3.72 6.01 -10.89
CA GLU A 172 -2.33 5.90 -10.45
C GLU A 172 -1.49 7.04 -11.05
N GLY A 173 -0.65 7.67 -10.23
CA GLY A 173 0.11 8.86 -10.58
C GLY A 173 -0.59 10.19 -10.26
N ASP A 174 -1.88 10.19 -9.89
CA ASP A 174 -2.57 11.41 -9.50
C ASP A 174 -2.04 11.97 -8.18
N ALA A 175 -1.76 13.29 -8.15
CA ALA A 175 -1.55 14.01 -6.91
C ALA A 175 -2.90 14.32 -6.28
N VAL A 176 -3.06 13.97 -5.01
CA VAL A 176 -4.29 14.16 -4.24
C VAL A 176 -4.03 14.88 -2.92
N GLY A 177 -5.09 15.43 -2.34
CA GLY A 177 -5.08 16.09 -1.02
C GLY A 177 -6.47 16.08 -0.40
N PRO A 178 -6.63 16.65 0.81
CA PRO A 178 -7.90 16.62 1.53
C PRO A 178 -9.09 17.24 0.79
N ASP A 179 -8.82 18.08 -0.19
CA ASP A 179 -9.86 18.72 -1.01
C ASP A 179 -10.19 17.92 -2.29
N LYS A 180 -9.40 16.86 -2.58
CA LYS A 180 -9.59 16.00 -3.76
C LYS A 180 -10.45 14.80 -3.40
N GLY A 181 -11.61 14.67 -4.06
CA GLY A 181 -12.44 13.47 -4.00
C GLY A 181 -11.71 12.27 -4.63
N ILE A 182 -11.73 11.15 -3.93
CA ILE A 182 -11.21 9.85 -4.40
C ILE A 182 -12.32 9.02 -5.00
N ALA A 183 -13.49 9.02 -4.36
CA ALA A 183 -14.65 8.26 -4.79
C ALA A 183 -15.94 8.96 -4.35
N ARG A 184 -17.04 8.66 -5.03
CA ARG A 184 -18.38 9.13 -4.66
C ARG A 184 -19.34 7.97 -4.60
N VAL A 185 -20.11 7.89 -3.53
CA VAL A 185 -21.10 6.82 -3.36
C VAL A 185 -22.29 7.07 -4.28
N LEU A 186 -22.44 6.25 -5.32
CA LEU A 186 -23.54 6.33 -6.28
C LEU A 186 -24.79 5.62 -5.78
N SER A 187 -24.62 4.53 -5.01
CA SER A 187 -25.69 3.78 -4.37
C SER A 187 -25.23 3.23 -3.04
N SER A 188 -26.05 3.34 -2.00
CA SER A 188 -25.84 2.70 -0.70
C SER A 188 -26.48 1.31 -0.61
N ALA A 189 -27.27 0.91 -1.60
CA ALA A 189 -27.85 -0.43 -1.66
C ALA A 189 -26.76 -1.50 -1.89
N ASN A 190 -27.05 -2.75 -1.46
CA ASN A 190 -26.16 -3.90 -1.67
C ASN A 190 -24.71 -3.67 -1.26
N ASN A 191 -24.50 -3.05 -0.10
CA ASN A 191 -23.16 -2.69 0.44
C ASN A 191 -22.40 -1.59 -0.31
N GLY A 192 -23.03 -0.89 -1.25
CA GLY A 192 -22.37 0.20 -2.02
C GLY A 192 -21.86 1.34 -1.13
N GLY A 193 -22.45 1.55 0.05
CA GLY A 193 -21.99 2.53 1.04
C GLY A 193 -20.92 2.04 2.01
N LYS A 194 -20.45 0.79 1.94
CA LYS A 194 -19.36 0.32 2.81
C LYS A 194 -18.04 0.95 2.38
N PHE A 195 -17.33 1.45 3.37
CA PHE A 195 -16.04 2.09 3.22
C PHE A 195 -15.10 1.68 4.36
N HIS A 196 -13.87 1.30 4.01
CA HIS A 196 -12.80 1.01 4.94
C HIS A 196 -11.67 2.02 4.75
N PHE A 197 -11.25 2.65 5.83
CA PHE A 197 -10.13 3.57 5.86
C PHE A 197 -9.02 3.02 6.74
N GLU A 198 -7.85 2.80 6.18
CA GLU A 198 -6.68 2.30 6.88
C GLU A 198 -5.48 3.22 6.64
N VAL A 199 -4.69 3.47 7.68
CA VAL A 199 -3.41 4.15 7.56
C VAL A 199 -2.31 3.20 8.02
N ARG A 200 -1.21 3.17 7.27
CA ARG A 200 0.00 2.42 7.62
C ARG A 200 1.20 3.32 7.75
N ARG A 201 1.98 3.05 8.78
CA ARG A 201 3.32 3.58 8.94
C ARG A 201 4.32 2.44 8.80
N GLU A 202 5.26 2.57 7.84
CA GLU A 202 6.28 1.55 7.60
C GLU A 202 5.68 0.13 7.40
N GLY A 203 4.57 0.06 6.63
CA GLY A 203 3.85 -1.17 6.32
C GLY A 203 2.94 -1.70 7.42
N LYS A 204 2.97 -1.13 8.64
CA LYS A 204 2.16 -1.57 9.78
C LYS A 204 0.94 -0.68 9.99
N PRO A 205 -0.26 -1.25 10.21
CA PRO A 205 -1.45 -0.47 10.54
C PRO A 205 -1.25 0.39 11.78
N VAL A 206 -1.69 1.64 11.72
CA VAL A 206 -1.70 2.57 12.84
C VAL A 206 -3.09 3.14 13.04
N ASN A 207 -3.43 3.46 14.29
CA ASN A 207 -4.74 4.03 14.59
C ASN A 207 -4.88 5.43 13.94
N PRO A 208 -5.83 5.64 13.00
CA PRO A 208 -6.00 6.93 12.33
C PRO A 208 -6.29 8.09 13.28
N HIS A 209 -6.92 7.83 14.43
CA HIS A 209 -7.17 8.85 15.46
C HIS A 209 -5.90 9.49 16.04
N GLN A 210 -4.73 8.85 15.91
CA GLN A 210 -3.46 9.41 16.36
C GLN A 210 -2.87 10.43 15.37
N LEU A 211 -3.40 10.47 14.15
CA LEU A 211 -2.90 11.31 13.06
C LEU A 211 -3.84 12.46 12.75
N VAL A 212 -5.14 12.18 12.77
CA VAL A 212 -6.16 13.19 12.49
C VAL A 212 -6.41 13.99 13.75
N SER A 213 -6.03 15.28 13.72
CA SER A 213 -6.35 16.20 14.81
C SER A 213 -7.87 16.36 14.89
N THR A 214 -8.46 16.09 16.05
CA THR A 214 -9.82 16.55 16.35
C THR A 214 -9.83 18.07 16.32
N ARG A 215 -10.71 18.64 15.50
CA ARG A 215 -11.02 20.07 15.59
C ARG A 215 -11.73 20.38 16.90
#